data_5e13d630c3cfaa55da90be2a5c669462
#
_entry.id   5e13d630c3cfaa55da90be2a5c669462
#
_cell.length_a   1.000
_cell.length_b   1.000
_cell.length_c   1.000
_cell.angle_alpha   90.00
_cell.angle_beta   90.00
_cell.angle_gamma   90.00
#
_symmetry.space_group_name_H-M   'P 1'
#
loop_
_entity.id
_entity.type
_entity.pdbx_description
1 polymer ?
#
loop_
_entity_poly.entity_id
_entity_poly.type
_entity_poly.pdbx_seq_one_letter_code
_entity_poly.pdbx_strand_id
1 'polypeptide(L)'
;MPSTSPAARAAVDDLALSTDIIVGFPGETEDDFTRTLEVVAELDYDSAYTFIYSSRPGTEAATMADQDVPPEVVAERFARLRVVVERTAVARHRARIGRVEEVAVEGPSRKDPSVLTGRTDQNKLVHFASPTPLRVGTYATVRVTDAASHFLFGELVDLVAPATHRTRIPVASA
;
A
#
# COMPACT_ATOMS: atom_id res chain seq x y z
N MET A 1 8.52 10.24 -23.06
CA MET A 1 9.14 10.72 -21.82
C MET A 1 9.63 9.51 -21.06
N PRO A 2 10.89 9.43 -20.60
CA PRO A 2 11.28 8.35 -19.71
C PRO A 2 10.39 8.41 -18.47
N SER A 3 9.87 7.25 -18.02
CA SER A 3 9.03 7.21 -16.83
C SER A 3 9.84 7.68 -15.62
N THR A 4 9.23 8.50 -14.77
CA THR A 4 9.88 9.11 -13.59
C THR A 4 10.29 8.05 -12.56
N SER A 5 9.69 6.86 -12.63
CA SER A 5 9.88 5.80 -11.65
C SER A 5 11.25 5.11 -11.67
N PRO A 6 11.84 4.73 -12.83
CA PRO A 6 13.19 4.20 -12.85
C PRO A 6 14.21 5.20 -12.30
N ALA A 7 14.05 6.49 -12.62
CA ALA A 7 14.92 7.55 -12.11
C ALA A 7 14.78 7.72 -10.58
N ALA A 8 13.55 7.68 -10.05
CA ALA A 8 13.30 7.75 -8.61
C ALA A 8 13.89 6.55 -7.85
N ARG A 9 13.70 5.32 -8.38
CA ARG A 9 14.28 4.11 -7.78
C ARG A 9 15.80 4.05 -7.87
N ALA A 10 16.40 4.71 -8.88
CA ALA A 10 17.86 4.85 -8.97
C ALA A 10 18.43 5.89 -8.00
N ALA A 11 17.63 6.88 -7.60
CA ALA A 11 18.04 7.96 -6.71
C ALA A 11 17.80 7.65 -5.22
N VAL A 12 16.87 6.75 -4.91
CA VAL A 12 16.49 6.40 -3.53
C VAL A 12 16.56 4.88 -3.37
N ASP A 13 17.45 4.44 -2.49
CA ASP A 13 17.62 3.02 -2.19
C ASP A 13 16.35 2.43 -1.58
N ASP A 14 15.96 1.25 -2.06
CA ASP A 14 14.80 0.49 -1.57
C ASP A 14 13.48 1.29 -1.57
N LEU A 15 13.31 2.20 -2.54
CA LEU A 15 12.12 3.04 -2.67
C LEU A 15 10.86 2.20 -2.88
N ALA A 16 9.85 2.41 -2.04
CA ALA A 16 8.50 1.93 -2.27
C ALA A 16 7.66 3.01 -2.96
N LEU A 17 6.93 2.62 -4.00
CA LEU A 17 6.02 3.50 -4.74
C LEU A 17 4.58 3.07 -4.52
N SER A 18 3.72 4.03 -4.22
CA SER A 18 2.27 3.82 -4.17
C SER A 18 1.55 4.86 -5.01
N THR A 19 0.32 4.55 -5.42
CA THR A 19 -0.52 5.44 -6.20
C THR A 19 -1.99 5.25 -5.89
N ASP A 20 -2.79 6.23 -6.27
CA ASP A 20 -4.25 6.15 -6.29
C ASP A 20 -4.71 6.11 -7.74
N ILE A 21 -5.66 5.21 -8.06
CA ILE A 21 -6.18 5.02 -9.40
C ILE A 21 -7.71 5.05 -9.36
N ILE A 22 -8.29 5.89 -10.19
CA ILE A 22 -9.75 5.97 -10.36
C ILE A 22 -10.09 5.41 -11.73
N VAL A 23 -11.04 4.46 -11.78
CA VAL A 23 -11.56 3.85 -12.99
C VAL A 23 -12.97 4.38 -13.29
N GLY A 24 -13.31 4.54 -14.55
CA GLY A 24 -14.62 5.00 -14.98
C GLY A 24 -14.82 6.49 -14.81
N PHE A 25 -13.76 7.28 -14.93
CA PHE A 25 -13.89 8.73 -15.00
C PHE A 25 -14.70 9.13 -16.24
N PRO A 26 -15.59 10.12 -16.18
CA PRO A 26 -16.38 10.57 -17.34
C PRO A 26 -15.49 10.78 -18.56
N GLY A 27 -15.85 10.17 -19.68
CA GLY A 27 -15.10 10.22 -20.93
C GLY A 27 -13.91 9.26 -21.03
N GLU A 28 -13.62 8.43 -20.00
CA GLU A 28 -12.56 7.42 -20.08
C GLU A 28 -12.84 6.40 -21.20
N THR A 29 -11.97 6.38 -22.19
CA THR A 29 -12.03 5.42 -23.30
C THR A 29 -11.36 4.09 -22.92
N GLU A 30 -11.52 3.04 -23.75
CA GLU A 30 -10.79 1.78 -23.56
C GLU A 30 -9.28 1.96 -23.78
N ASP A 31 -8.88 2.87 -24.67
CA ASP A 31 -7.47 3.20 -24.89
C ASP A 31 -6.85 3.88 -23.68
N ASP A 32 -7.56 4.81 -23.01
CA ASP A 32 -7.09 5.47 -21.81
C ASP A 32 -6.93 4.47 -20.66
N PHE A 33 -7.91 3.57 -20.51
CA PHE A 33 -7.84 2.51 -19.51
C PHE A 33 -6.69 1.52 -19.79
N THR A 34 -6.48 1.13 -21.05
CA THR A 34 -5.36 0.28 -21.45
C THR A 34 -4.02 0.91 -21.11
N ARG A 35 -3.84 2.20 -21.39
CA ARG A 35 -2.64 2.95 -20.99
C ARG A 35 -2.45 2.98 -19.48
N THR A 36 -3.53 3.09 -18.71
CA THR A 36 -3.47 3.01 -17.25
C THR A 36 -2.91 1.64 -16.81
N LEU A 37 -3.38 0.53 -17.40
CA LEU A 37 -2.85 -0.81 -17.09
C LEU A 37 -1.37 -0.94 -17.46
N GLU A 38 -0.96 -0.41 -18.61
CA GLU A 38 0.45 -0.40 -19.06
C GLU A 38 1.34 0.35 -18.08
N VAL A 39 0.93 1.56 -17.66
CA VAL A 39 1.67 2.35 -16.67
C VAL A 39 1.78 1.62 -15.34
N VAL A 40 0.70 1.01 -14.86
CA VAL A 40 0.72 0.24 -13.59
C VAL A 40 1.68 -0.95 -13.69
N ALA A 41 1.68 -1.64 -14.82
CA ALA A 41 2.57 -2.79 -15.04
C ALA A 41 4.04 -2.36 -15.18
N GLU A 42 4.32 -1.23 -15.87
CA GLU A 42 5.68 -0.71 -16.08
C GLU A 42 6.30 -0.15 -14.79
N LEU A 43 5.52 0.61 -14.01
CA LEU A 43 6.02 1.27 -12.80
C LEU A 43 6.19 0.32 -11.62
N ASP A 44 5.61 -0.87 -11.68
CA ASP A 44 5.75 -1.94 -10.69
C ASP A 44 5.52 -1.41 -9.26
N TYR A 45 4.33 -0.83 -9.03
CA TYR A 45 3.98 -0.24 -7.75
C TYR A 45 4.00 -1.26 -6.60
N ASP A 46 4.47 -0.82 -5.45
CA ASP A 46 4.44 -1.59 -4.20
C ASP A 46 3.02 -1.74 -3.64
N SER A 47 2.17 -0.75 -3.90
CA SER A 47 0.74 -0.77 -3.59
C SER A 47 -0.01 0.24 -4.46
N ALA A 48 -1.30 -0.01 -4.72
CA ALA A 48 -2.18 0.96 -5.32
C ALA A 48 -3.55 0.94 -4.64
N TYR A 49 -4.07 2.13 -4.34
CA TYR A 49 -5.46 2.29 -3.92
C TYR A 49 -6.31 2.49 -5.16
N THR A 50 -7.27 1.60 -5.37
CA THR A 50 -8.10 1.59 -6.57
C THR A 50 -9.53 1.95 -6.23
N PHE A 51 -10.10 2.88 -6.99
CA PHE A 51 -11.43 3.42 -6.77
C PHE A 51 -12.24 3.39 -8.08
N ILE A 52 -13.55 3.24 -7.95
CA ILE A 52 -14.49 3.55 -9.02
C ILE A 52 -14.86 5.02 -8.90
N TYR A 53 -14.91 5.73 -10.03
CA TYR A 53 -15.36 7.11 -10.03
C TYR A 53 -16.73 7.27 -9.34
N SER A 54 -16.85 8.29 -8.54
CA SER A 54 -18.10 8.69 -7.88
C SER A 54 -18.28 10.19 -8.03
N SER A 55 -19.34 10.60 -8.67
CA SER A 55 -19.65 12.01 -8.88
C SER A 55 -19.78 12.76 -7.56
N ARG A 56 -19.17 13.96 -7.49
CA ARG A 56 -19.23 14.83 -6.31
C ARG A 56 -19.80 16.19 -6.73
N PRO A 57 -20.95 16.62 -6.16
CA PRO A 57 -21.54 17.90 -6.46
C PRO A 57 -20.53 19.06 -6.31
N GLY A 58 -20.56 19.98 -7.27
CA GLY A 58 -19.67 21.16 -7.29
C GLY A 58 -18.29 20.93 -7.93
N THR A 59 -18.02 19.73 -8.46
CA THR A 59 -16.81 19.49 -9.27
C THR A 59 -17.13 19.59 -10.76
N GLU A 60 -16.13 19.92 -11.60
CA GLU A 60 -16.26 19.94 -13.04
C GLU A 60 -16.69 18.56 -13.58
N ALA A 61 -16.09 17.49 -13.06
CA ALA A 61 -16.44 16.11 -13.44
C ALA A 61 -17.94 15.78 -13.23
N ALA A 62 -18.60 16.40 -12.24
CA ALA A 62 -20.03 16.20 -12.02
C ALA A 62 -20.92 16.82 -13.13
N THR A 63 -20.36 17.71 -13.93
CA THR A 63 -21.06 18.33 -15.08
C THR A 63 -20.94 17.50 -16.37
N MET A 64 -20.11 16.42 -16.34
CA MET A 64 -19.83 15.54 -17.49
C MET A 64 -20.67 14.26 -17.49
N ALA A 65 -21.86 14.25 -16.84
CA ALA A 65 -22.68 13.06 -16.67
C ALA A 65 -23.14 12.43 -18.02
N ASP A 66 -23.15 13.19 -19.10
CA ASP A 66 -23.41 12.71 -20.46
C ASP A 66 -22.26 11.84 -21.03
N GLN A 67 -21.09 11.86 -20.38
CA GLN A 67 -19.91 11.08 -20.73
C GLN A 67 -19.64 9.94 -19.73
N ASP A 68 -20.58 9.64 -18.83
CA ASP A 68 -20.41 8.58 -17.85
C ASP A 68 -20.17 7.24 -18.54
N VAL A 69 -19.17 6.51 -18.04
CA VAL A 69 -18.87 5.15 -18.52
C VAL A 69 -19.92 4.18 -17.98
N PRO A 70 -20.48 3.28 -18.83
CA PRO A 70 -21.46 2.30 -18.39
C PRO A 70 -20.97 1.47 -17.19
N PRO A 71 -21.81 1.23 -16.17
CA PRO A 71 -21.40 0.54 -14.93
C PRO A 71 -20.79 -0.84 -15.16
N GLU A 72 -21.28 -1.60 -16.14
CA GLU A 72 -20.75 -2.91 -16.51
C GLU A 72 -19.33 -2.83 -17.08
N VAL A 73 -19.03 -1.78 -17.86
CA VAL A 73 -17.68 -1.51 -18.39
C VAL A 73 -16.73 -1.12 -17.25
N VAL A 74 -17.21 -0.26 -16.34
CA VAL A 74 -16.43 0.13 -15.15
C VAL A 74 -16.10 -1.09 -14.28
N ALA A 75 -17.08 -1.98 -14.05
CA ALA A 75 -16.87 -3.18 -13.26
C ALA A 75 -15.85 -4.14 -13.91
N GLU A 76 -15.90 -4.30 -15.22
CA GLU A 76 -14.96 -5.12 -15.98
C GLU A 76 -13.54 -4.52 -15.93
N ARG A 77 -13.39 -3.21 -16.20
CA ARG A 77 -12.13 -2.50 -16.10
C ARG A 77 -11.53 -2.59 -14.69
N PHE A 78 -12.35 -2.39 -13.67
CA PHE A 78 -11.90 -2.49 -12.27
C PHE A 78 -11.40 -3.89 -11.93
N ALA A 79 -12.05 -4.95 -12.43
CA ALA A 79 -11.59 -6.32 -12.24
C ALA A 79 -10.21 -6.55 -12.90
N ARG A 80 -10.00 -6.06 -14.13
CA ARG A 80 -8.72 -6.14 -14.85
C ARG A 80 -7.62 -5.39 -14.12
N LEU A 81 -7.90 -4.16 -13.67
CA LEU A 81 -6.95 -3.35 -12.90
C LEU A 81 -6.48 -4.09 -11.63
N ARG A 82 -7.43 -4.67 -10.89
CA ARG A 82 -7.10 -5.42 -9.66
C ARG A 82 -6.13 -6.56 -9.92
N VAL A 83 -6.29 -7.31 -11.00
CA VAL A 83 -5.36 -8.40 -11.36
C VAL A 83 -3.94 -7.88 -11.56
N VAL A 84 -3.77 -6.75 -12.24
CA VAL A 84 -2.44 -6.16 -12.47
C VAL A 84 -1.83 -5.66 -11.16
N VAL A 85 -2.60 -4.89 -10.37
CA VAL A 85 -2.15 -4.34 -9.08
C VAL A 85 -1.79 -5.45 -8.09
N GLU A 86 -2.59 -6.49 -7.97
CA GLU A 86 -2.30 -7.61 -7.06
C GLU A 86 -1.04 -8.36 -7.49
N ARG A 87 -0.84 -8.56 -8.79
CA ARG A 87 0.37 -9.21 -9.32
C ARG A 87 1.63 -8.44 -8.98
N THR A 88 1.66 -7.12 -9.21
CA THR A 88 2.81 -6.27 -8.89
C THR A 88 3.06 -6.23 -7.39
N ALA A 89 2.04 -6.01 -6.58
CA ALA A 89 2.15 -6.00 -5.12
C ALA A 89 2.71 -7.32 -4.55
N VAL A 90 2.20 -8.47 -5.02
CA VAL A 90 2.73 -9.79 -4.62
C VAL A 90 4.18 -9.95 -5.01
N ALA A 91 4.57 -9.56 -6.23
CA ALA A 91 5.96 -9.65 -6.69
C ALA A 91 6.89 -8.81 -5.79
N ARG A 92 6.50 -7.56 -5.49
CA ARG A 92 7.25 -6.65 -4.60
C ARG A 92 7.34 -7.17 -3.18
N HIS A 93 6.29 -7.75 -2.64
CA HIS A 93 6.30 -8.37 -1.32
C HIS A 93 7.19 -9.63 -1.29
N ARG A 94 7.08 -10.51 -2.28
CA ARG A 94 7.91 -11.73 -2.37
C ARG A 94 9.39 -11.44 -2.49
N ALA A 95 9.77 -10.36 -3.15
CA ALA A 95 11.16 -9.92 -3.24
C ALA A 95 11.80 -9.54 -1.88
N ARG A 96 10.98 -9.42 -0.82
CA ARG A 96 11.47 -9.16 0.53
C ARG A 96 11.66 -10.43 1.37
N ILE A 97 11.25 -11.59 0.90
CA ILE A 97 11.43 -12.85 1.64
C ILE A 97 12.92 -13.09 1.87
N GLY A 98 13.29 -13.42 3.11
CA GLY A 98 14.67 -13.62 3.58
C GLY A 98 15.35 -12.34 4.08
N ARG A 99 14.84 -11.15 3.77
CA ARG A 99 15.38 -9.88 4.28
C ARG A 99 15.07 -9.73 5.78
N VAL A 100 15.94 -9.00 6.46
CA VAL A 100 15.70 -8.52 7.82
C VAL A 100 15.26 -7.07 7.71
N GLU A 101 14.05 -6.78 8.17
CA GLU A 101 13.42 -5.47 8.09
C GLU A 101 13.29 -4.87 9.49
N GLU A 102 13.59 -3.59 9.64
CA GLU A 102 13.19 -2.86 10.83
C GLU A 102 11.71 -2.53 10.76
N VAL A 103 10.97 -2.75 11.84
CA VAL A 103 9.53 -2.51 11.92
C VAL A 103 9.17 -1.69 13.15
N ALA A 104 8.32 -0.70 12.98
CA ALA A 104 7.64 -0.01 14.06
C ALA A 104 6.40 -0.82 14.46
N VAL A 105 6.35 -1.31 15.70
CA VAL A 105 5.22 -2.12 16.21
C VAL A 105 3.96 -1.25 16.33
N GLU A 106 2.87 -1.68 15.69
CA GLU A 106 1.56 -1.03 15.74
C GLU A 106 0.61 -1.67 16.76
N GLY A 107 0.92 -2.88 17.25
CA GLY A 107 0.16 -3.61 18.24
C GLY A 107 -0.31 -4.99 17.77
N PRO A 108 -1.24 -5.62 18.49
CA PRO A 108 -1.80 -6.92 18.10
C PRO A 108 -2.56 -6.85 16.78
N SER A 109 -2.50 -7.92 16.00
CA SER A 109 -3.30 -8.08 14.80
C SER A 109 -4.80 -8.10 15.16
N ARG A 110 -5.63 -7.44 14.34
CA ARG A 110 -7.08 -7.43 14.53
C ARG A 110 -7.73 -8.80 14.33
N LYS A 111 -7.13 -9.64 13.49
CA LYS A 111 -7.66 -10.98 13.17
C LYS A 111 -7.17 -12.05 14.13
N ASP A 112 -5.93 -11.91 14.61
CA ASP A 112 -5.29 -12.85 15.52
C ASP A 112 -4.46 -12.08 16.55
N PRO A 113 -4.99 -11.83 17.76
CA PRO A 113 -4.28 -11.08 18.81
C PRO A 113 -3.00 -11.74 19.33
N SER A 114 -2.75 -13.02 19.01
CA SER A 114 -1.48 -13.68 19.34
C SER A 114 -0.32 -13.24 18.45
N VAL A 115 -0.62 -12.56 17.36
CA VAL A 115 0.34 -12.07 16.37
C VAL A 115 0.38 -10.53 16.44
N LEU A 116 1.59 -9.99 16.44
CA LEU A 116 1.81 -8.54 16.35
C LEU A 116 1.79 -8.05 14.90
N THR A 117 1.48 -6.79 14.74
CA THR A 117 1.64 -6.05 13.49
C THR A 117 2.70 -4.97 13.66
N GLY A 118 3.49 -4.75 12.62
CA GLY A 118 4.43 -3.65 12.53
C GLY A 118 4.53 -3.14 11.09
N ARG A 119 5.14 -1.96 10.91
CA ARG A 119 5.39 -1.37 9.59
C ARG A 119 6.86 -1.19 9.35
N THR A 120 7.29 -1.58 8.16
CA THR A 120 8.65 -1.27 7.66
C THR A 120 8.74 0.19 7.21
N ASP A 121 9.96 0.67 6.96
CA ASP A 121 10.22 1.99 6.37
C ASP A 121 9.52 2.18 5.01
N GLN A 122 9.31 1.09 4.27
CA GLN A 122 8.57 1.09 3.00
C GLN A 122 7.05 0.98 3.19
N ASN A 123 6.57 1.24 4.42
CA ASN A 123 5.15 1.16 4.80
C ASN A 123 4.50 -0.22 4.57
N LYS A 124 5.29 -1.29 4.53
CA LYS A 124 4.75 -2.65 4.38
C LYS A 124 4.33 -3.20 5.74
N LEU A 125 3.09 -3.71 5.80
CA LEU A 125 2.57 -4.36 7.00
C LEU A 125 3.25 -5.72 7.19
N VAL A 126 3.76 -5.98 8.39
CA VAL A 126 4.38 -7.25 8.75
C VAL A 126 3.64 -7.86 9.94
N HIS A 127 3.29 -9.13 9.84
CA HIS A 127 2.75 -9.93 10.93
C HIS A 127 3.85 -10.84 11.49
N PHE A 128 4.05 -10.82 12.81
CA PHE A 128 5.07 -11.64 13.47
C PHE A 128 4.68 -11.99 14.90
N ALA A 129 5.15 -13.14 15.39
CA ALA A 129 5.00 -13.53 16.79
C ALA A 129 6.13 -12.94 17.64
N SER A 130 5.83 -12.66 18.92
CA SER A 130 6.84 -12.27 19.90
C SER A 130 6.66 -13.09 21.18
N PRO A 131 7.75 -13.62 21.77
CA PRO A 131 7.68 -14.33 23.04
C PRO A 131 7.32 -13.44 24.23
N THR A 132 7.48 -12.13 24.07
CA THR A 132 7.15 -11.14 25.10
C THR A 132 6.22 -10.06 24.53
N PRO A 133 5.31 -9.48 25.33
CA PRO A 133 4.46 -8.38 24.89
C PRO A 133 5.29 -7.18 24.48
N LEU A 134 5.09 -6.67 23.27
CA LEU A 134 5.70 -5.45 22.79
C LEU A 134 4.68 -4.31 22.80
N ARG A 135 5.12 -3.13 23.23
CA ARG A 135 4.29 -1.91 23.21
C ARG A 135 4.27 -1.30 21.81
N VAL A 136 3.17 -0.66 21.47
CA VAL A 136 3.07 0.18 20.27
C VAL A 136 4.17 1.24 20.29
N GLY A 137 4.87 1.41 19.17
CA GLY A 137 6.01 2.31 19.04
C GLY A 137 7.37 1.68 19.42
N THR A 138 7.41 0.38 19.76
CA THR A 138 8.67 -0.37 19.85
C THR A 138 9.22 -0.56 18.43
N TYR A 139 10.53 -0.42 18.25
CA TYR A 139 11.22 -0.79 17.01
C TYR A 139 11.85 -2.17 17.18
N ALA A 140 11.62 -3.03 16.22
CA ALA A 140 12.14 -4.40 16.21
C ALA A 140 12.64 -4.75 14.81
N THR A 141 13.59 -5.69 14.72
CA THR A 141 13.96 -6.31 13.45
C THR A 141 13.23 -7.64 13.29
N VAL A 142 12.69 -7.84 12.09
CA VAL A 142 11.91 -9.03 11.72
C VAL A 142 12.46 -9.60 10.43
N ARG A 143 12.76 -10.90 10.41
CA ARG A 143 13.11 -11.62 9.18
C ARG A 143 11.82 -11.98 8.46
N VAL A 144 11.67 -11.52 7.24
CA VAL A 144 10.51 -11.85 6.38
C VAL A 144 10.60 -13.31 5.95
N THR A 145 9.56 -14.08 6.25
CA THR A 145 9.49 -15.53 5.96
C THR A 145 8.51 -15.87 4.85
N ASP A 146 7.46 -15.07 4.69
CA ASP A 146 6.45 -15.26 3.64
C ASP A 146 5.77 -13.93 3.29
N ALA A 147 5.02 -13.90 2.19
CA ALA A 147 4.41 -12.71 1.64
C ALA A 147 3.04 -12.97 1.00
N ALA A 148 2.07 -12.13 1.36
CA ALA A 148 0.76 -12.01 0.72
C ALA A 148 0.69 -10.71 -0.11
N SER A 149 -0.44 -10.48 -0.78
CA SER A 149 -0.63 -9.26 -1.59
C SER A 149 -0.65 -7.96 -0.78
N HIS A 150 -1.02 -8.02 0.52
CA HIS A 150 -1.20 -6.82 1.34
C HIS A 150 -0.34 -6.78 2.59
N PHE A 151 0.38 -7.84 2.91
CA PHE A 151 1.21 -7.93 4.10
C PHE A 151 2.29 -9.01 3.96
N LEU A 152 3.26 -8.93 4.85
CA LEU A 152 4.36 -9.87 5.01
C LEU A 152 4.15 -10.68 6.29
N PHE A 153 4.74 -11.87 6.33
CA PHE A 153 4.93 -12.63 7.56
C PHE A 153 6.41 -12.63 7.93
N GLY A 154 6.70 -12.70 9.22
CA GLY A 154 8.07 -12.75 9.65
C GLY A 154 8.27 -13.30 11.04
N GLU A 155 9.54 -13.48 11.40
CA GLU A 155 10.01 -13.92 12.70
C GLU A 155 10.80 -12.80 13.36
N LEU A 156 10.53 -12.54 14.63
CA LEU A 156 11.26 -11.57 15.42
C LEU A 156 12.74 -11.99 15.52
N VAL A 157 13.64 -11.07 15.17
CA VAL A 157 15.10 -11.29 15.28
C VAL A 157 15.64 -10.60 16.52
N ASP A 158 15.35 -9.28 16.70
CA ASP A 158 15.84 -8.51 17.83
C ASP A 158 14.95 -7.29 18.11
N LEU A 159 15.15 -6.69 19.26
CA LEU A 159 14.54 -5.41 19.66
C LEU A 159 15.56 -4.29 19.47
N VAL A 160 15.22 -3.31 18.63
CA VAL A 160 16.10 -2.17 18.31
C VAL A 160 15.97 -1.06 19.33
N ALA A 161 14.73 -0.65 19.63
CA ALA A 161 14.46 0.41 20.59
C ALA A 161 13.10 0.20 21.27
N PRO A 162 12.99 0.43 22.58
CA PRO A 162 11.71 0.40 23.28
C PRO A 162 10.84 1.58 22.85
N ALA A 163 9.52 1.42 23.00
CA ALA A 163 8.58 2.52 22.80
C ALA A 163 8.94 3.69 23.74
N THR A 164 9.18 4.86 23.18
CA THR A 164 9.34 6.09 23.95
C THR A 164 8.01 6.48 24.59
N HIS A 165 8.04 7.07 25.79
CA HIS A 165 6.83 7.55 26.45
C HIS A 165 6.13 8.58 25.55
N ARG A 166 4.82 8.37 25.32
CA ARG A 166 3.95 9.40 24.74
C ARG A 166 3.98 10.62 25.66
N THR A 167 4.71 11.65 25.29
CA THR A 167 4.50 12.97 25.87
C THR A 167 3.12 13.43 25.39
N ARG A 168 2.12 13.44 26.28
CA ARG A 168 0.85 14.12 25.99
C ARG A 168 1.16 15.59 25.85
N ILE A 169 1.10 16.13 24.67
CA ILE A 169 1.08 17.59 24.49
C ILE A 169 -0.26 18.05 25.12
N PRO A 170 -0.24 18.85 26.18
CA PRO A 170 -1.47 19.37 26.77
C PRO A 170 -2.14 20.28 25.73
N VAL A 171 -3.30 19.87 25.24
CA VAL A 171 -4.15 20.75 24.42
C VAL A 171 -4.83 21.70 25.43
N ALA A 172 -4.43 22.97 25.40
CA ALA A 172 -5.15 23.99 26.16
C ALA A 172 -6.58 24.07 25.58
N SER A 173 -7.57 23.73 26.39
CA SER A 173 -8.96 24.02 26.07
C SER A 173 -9.16 25.52 26.10
N ALA A 174 -9.59 26.11 24.97
CA ALA A 174 -10.00 27.50 24.88
C ALA A 174 -11.31 27.73 25.64
#